data_8fca6b85bf88e7fbe34cd9eecbb324f2
#
_entry.id   8fca6b85bf88e7fbe34cd9eecbb324f2
#
_cell.length_a   1.000
_cell.length_b   1.000
_cell.length_c   1.000
_cell.angle_alpha   90.00
_cell.angle_beta   90.00
_cell.angle_gamma   90.00
#
_symmetry.space_group_name_H-M   'P 1'
#
loop_
_entity.id
_entity.type
_entity.pdbx_description
1 polymer ?
#
loop_
_entity_poly.entity_id
_entity_poly.type
_entity_poly.pdbx_seq_one_letter_code
_entity_poly.pdbx_strand_id
1 'polypeptide(L)' 'ANARLGAWYLRFLLDRYDGRVQNAIAAYHAGQGSVDAWLEGARYSSDGLTLERAGSSSTQHYINKVLSAYENYQILYEAQ' A
#
# COMPACT_ATOMS: atom_id res chain seq x y z
N ALA A 1 6.08 7.99 19.63
CA ALA A 1 4.69 8.45 19.45
C ALA A 1 4.27 8.36 17.99
N ASN A 2 5.11 8.86 17.08
CA ASN A 2 4.80 8.86 15.66
C ASN A 2 4.76 7.45 15.08
N ALA A 3 5.66 6.58 15.53
CA ALA A 3 5.70 5.19 15.06
C ALA A 3 4.44 4.43 15.48
N ARG A 4 3.97 4.70 16.69
CA ARG A 4 2.75 4.06 17.18
C ARG A 4 1.53 4.53 16.41
N LEU A 5 1.46 5.82 16.11
CA LEU A 5 0.37 6.40 15.34
C LEU A 5 0.37 5.86 13.90
N GLY A 6 1.57 5.76 13.31
CA GLY A 6 1.71 5.23 11.96
C GLY A 6 1.28 3.78 11.85
N ALA A 7 1.65 2.96 12.85
CA ALA A 7 1.27 1.55 12.87
C ALA A 7 -0.24 1.39 13.00
N TRP A 8 -0.87 2.20 13.83
CA TRP A 8 -2.32 2.17 13.99
C TRP A 8 -3.04 2.55 12.70
N TYR A 9 -2.55 3.58 12.04
CA TYR A 9 -3.15 4.05 10.79
C TYR A 9 -2.99 3.02 9.67
N LEU A 10 -1.82 2.39 9.59
CA LEU A 10 -1.59 1.35 8.59
C LEU A 10 -2.52 0.16 8.81
N ARG A 11 -2.73 -0.23 10.06
CA ARG A 11 -3.67 -1.29 10.38
C ARG A 11 -5.09 -0.91 9.98
N PHE A 12 -5.47 0.34 10.25
CA PHE A 12 -6.77 0.85 9.82
C PHE A 12 -6.94 0.72 8.30
N LEU A 13 -5.89 1.07 7.55
CA LEU A 13 -5.92 0.99 6.08
C LEU A 13 -5.97 -0.46 5.60
N LEU A 14 -5.25 -1.35 6.25
CA LEU A 14 -5.30 -2.76 5.91
C LEU A 14 -6.70 -3.33 6.11
N ASP A 15 -7.35 -2.96 7.20
CA ASP A 15 -8.73 -3.37 7.46
C ASP A 15 -9.68 -2.78 6.42
N ARG A 16 -9.48 -1.53 6.06
CA ARG A 16 -10.32 -0.85 5.08
C ARG A 16 -10.24 -1.51 3.70
N TYR A 17 -9.06 -1.97 3.32
CA TYR A 17 -8.84 -2.58 2.01
C TYR A 17 -8.77 -4.11 2.05
N ASP A 18 -9.27 -4.68 3.12
CA ASP A 18 -9.47 -6.13 3.24
C ASP A 18 -8.17 -6.91 3.10
N GLY A 19 -7.10 -6.38 3.70
CA GLY A 19 -5.79 -7.01 3.70
C GLY A 19 -4.96 -6.78 2.46
N ARG A 20 -5.42 -5.93 1.54
CA ARG A 20 -4.67 -5.63 0.32
C ARG A 20 -3.54 -4.66 0.63
N VAL A 21 -2.35 -5.20 0.78
CA VAL A 21 -1.17 -4.47 1.25
C VAL A 21 -0.84 -3.30 0.33
N GLN A 22 -0.89 -3.50 -0.99
CA GLN A 22 -0.58 -2.44 -1.94
C GLN A 22 -1.53 -1.25 -1.81
N ASN A 23 -2.81 -1.53 -1.61
CA ASN A 23 -3.79 -0.48 -1.39
C ASN A 23 -3.48 0.31 -0.13
N ALA A 24 -3.15 -0.40 0.96
CA ALA A 24 -2.86 0.24 2.22
C ALA A 24 -1.60 1.11 2.15
N ILE A 25 -0.56 0.61 1.50
CA ILE A 25 0.69 1.36 1.34
C ILE A 25 0.44 2.62 0.50
N ALA A 26 -0.30 2.48 -0.59
CA ALA A 26 -0.61 3.61 -1.46
C ALA A 26 -1.45 4.65 -0.72
N ALA A 27 -2.42 4.21 0.08
CA ALA A 27 -3.26 5.12 0.84
C ALA A 27 -2.49 5.80 1.96
N TYR A 28 -1.52 5.10 2.54
CA TYR A 28 -0.67 5.69 3.56
C TYR A 28 0.13 6.87 2.99
N HIS A 29 0.58 6.74 1.77
CA HIS A 29 1.40 7.77 1.09
C HIS A 29 0.54 8.86 0.45
N ALA A 30 -0.48 8.47 -0.31
CA ALA A 30 -1.25 9.39 -1.15
C ALA A 30 -2.62 9.76 -0.59
N GLY A 31 -3.11 9.04 0.43
CA GLY A 31 -4.42 9.26 1.00
C GLY A 31 -5.47 8.30 0.47
N GLN A 32 -6.47 8.03 1.29
CA GLN A 32 -7.54 7.10 0.94
C GLN A 32 -8.35 7.59 -0.26
N GLY A 33 -8.60 8.89 -0.33
CA GLY A 33 -9.36 9.45 -1.44
C GLY A 33 -8.72 9.22 -2.79
N SER A 34 -7.39 9.35 -2.85
CA SER A 34 -6.65 9.10 -4.08
C SER A 34 -6.75 7.64 -4.50
N VAL A 35 -6.53 6.72 -3.55
CA VAL A 35 -6.61 5.29 -3.83
C VAL A 35 -8.01 4.89 -4.26
N ASP A 36 -9.03 5.38 -3.58
CA ASP A 36 -10.41 5.06 -3.92
C ASP A 36 -10.76 5.53 -5.35
N ALA A 37 -10.26 6.71 -5.73
CA ALA A 37 -10.45 7.22 -7.08
C ALA A 37 -9.71 6.36 -8.12
N TRP A 38 -8.49 5.93 -7.79
CA TRP A 38 -7.73 5.07 -8.70
C TRP A 38 -8.38 3.71 -8.89
N LEU A 39 -8.99 3.17 -7.84
CA LEU A 39 -9.67 1.87 -7.92
C LEU A 39 -10.86 1.89 -8.89
N GLU A 40 -11.42 3.04 -9.13
CA GLU A 40 -12.52 3.18 -10.08
C GLU A 40 -12.06 3.17 -11.55
N GLY A 41 -10.74 3.34 -11.78
CA GLY A 41 -10.20 3.40 -13.13
C GLY A 41 -9.64 2.07 -13.57
N ALA A 42 -10.08 1.57 -14.74
CA ALA A 42 -9.60 0.32 -15.29
C ALA A 42 -8.10 0.32 -15.56
N ARG A 43 -7.52 1.51 -15.67
CA ARG A 43 -6.08 1.70 -15.89
C ARG A 43 -5.26 1.29 -14.67
N TYR A 44 -5.85 1.40 -13.48
CA TYR A 44 -5.14 1.18 -12.22
C TYR A 44 -5.62 -0.04 -11.46
N SER A 45 -6.79 -0.56 -11.80
CA SER A 45 -7.37 -1.71 -11.13
C SER A 45 -8.32 -2.43 -12.09
N SER A 46 -8.11 -3.73 -12.28
CA SER A 46 -8.96 -4.51 -13.18
C SER A 46 -10.27 -4.96 -12.51
N ASP A 47 -10.27 -5.10 -11.20
CA ASP A 47 -11.45 -5.59 -10.47
C ASP A 47 -12.12 -4.51 -9.59
N GLY A 48 -11.55 -3.32 -9.54
CA GLY A 48 -12.08 -2.23 -8.70
C GLY A 48 -11.82 -2.42 -7.21
N LEU A 49 -11.10 -3.47 -6.83
CA LEU A 49 -10.82 -3.81 -5.44
C LEU A 49 -9.34 -3.75 -5.09
N THR A 50 -8.49 -4.25 -5.98
CA THR A 50 -7.05 -4.31 -5.76
C THR A 50 -6.32 -3.33 -6.67
N LEU A 51 -5.54 -2.44 -6.07
CA LEU A 51 -4.75 -1.47 -6.82
C LEU A 51 -3.56 -2.17 -7.46
N GLU A 52 -3.54 -2.20 -8.79
CA GLU A 52 -2.46 -2.83 -9.55
C GLU A 52 -1.37 -1.83 -9.90
N ARG A 53 -1.76 -0.57 -10.04
CA ARG A 53 -0.84 0.52 -10.36
C ARG A 53 -1.35 1.79 -9.71
N ALA A 54 -0.45 2.55 -9.08
CA ALA A 54 -0.80 3.84 -8.53
C ALA A 54 -0.96 4.88 -9.64
N GLY A 55 -1.86 5.83 -9.43
CA GLY A 55 -2.08 6.91 -10.38
C GLY A 55 -1.01 7.99 -10.33
N SER A 56 -0.05 7.89 -9.42
CA SER A 56 1.05 8.83 -9.27
C SER A 56 2.37 8.05 -9.31
N SER A 57 3.33 8.55 -10.07
CA SER A 57 4.63 7.89 -10.17
C SER A 57 5.37 7.90 -8.83
N SER A 58 5.21 8.96 -8.04
CA SER A 58 5.86 9.04 -6.73
C SER A 58 5.27 8.01 -5.76
N THR A 59 3.96 7.78 -5.80
CA THR A 59 3.31 6.77 -4.98
C THR A 59 3.71 5.36 -5.43
N GLN A 60 3.78 5.13 -6.74
CA GLN A 60 4.22 3.83 -7.25
C GLN A 60 5.65 3.52 -6.83
N HIS A 61 6.52 4.53 -6.87
CA HIS A 61 7.90 4.37 -6.40
C HIS A 61 7.94 4.04 -4.90
N TYR A 62 7.11 4.69 -4.12
CA TYR A 62 7.00 4.44 -2.69
C TYR A 62 6.55 3.00 -2.40
N ILE A 63 5.52 2.54 -3.12
CA ILE A 63 5.03 1.16 -2.99
C ILE A 63 6.15 0.17 -3.28
N ASN A 64 6.85 0.35 -4.39
CA ASN A 64 7.95 -0.55 -4.79
C ASN A 64 9.04 -0.58 -3.73
N LYS A 65 9.38 0.58 -3.19
CA LYS A 65 10.42 0.70 -2.16
C LYS A 65 10.02 -0.05 -0.88
N VAL A 66 8.78 0.13 -0.44
CA VAL A 66 8.30 -0.52 0.78
C VAL A 66 8.21 -2.03 0.59
N LEU A 67 7.70 -2.50 -0.53
CA LEU A 67 7.59 -3.93 -0.80
C LEU A 67 8.96 -4.59 -0.93
N SER A 68 9.92 -3.91 -1.55
CA SER A 68 11.28 -4.42 -1.65
C SER A 68 11.92 -4.56 -0.27
N ALA A 69 11.73 -3.56 0.58
CA ALA A 69 12.26 -3.60 1.94
C ALA A 69 11.63 -4.75 2.74
N TYR A 70 10.33 -4.96 2.57
CA TYR A 70 9.60 -6.03 3.23
C TYR A 70 10.12 -7.41 2.78
N GLU A 71 10.30 -7.57 1.48
CA GLU A 71 10.82 -8.84 0.92
C GLU A 71 12.22 -9.13 1.44
N ASN A 72 13.09 -8.12 1.47
CA ASN A 72 14.45 -8.29 1.97
C ASN A 72 14.44 -8.65 3.45
N TYR A 73 13.57 -8.04 4.21
CA TYR A 73 13.43 -8.34 5.64
C TYR A 73 13.00 -9.79 5.85
N GLN A 74 12.03 -10.27 5.05
CA GLN A 74 11.54 -11.64 5.13
C GLN A 74 12.65 -12.64 4.82
N ILE A 75 13.44 -12.39 3.78
CA ILE A 75 14.53 -13.25 3.39
C ILE A 75 15.57 -13.36 4.52
N LEU A 76 15.95 -12.21 5.10
CA LEU A 76 16.92 -12.20 6.19
C LEU A 76 16.38 -12.91 7.42
N TYR A 77 15.11 -12.74 7.70
CA TYR A 77 14.50 -13.35 8.87
C TYR A 77 14.41 -14.87 8.72
N GLU A 78 14.05 -15.34 7.53
CA GLU A 78 13.92 -16.77 7.26
C GLU A 78 15.28 -17.47 7.20
N ALA A 79 16.34 -16.74 6.84
CA ALA A 79 17.67 -17.31 6.74
C ALA A 79 18.28 -17.62 8.11
N GLN A 80 17.73 -17.06 9.17
CA GLN A 80 18.19 -17.31 10.52
C GLN A 80 17.56 -18.59 11.08
#